data_e91684d531aea1a8c76a75b8d9dbcb41
#
_entry.id   e91684d531aea1a8c76a75b8d9dbcb41
#
_cell.length_a   1.000
_cell.length_b   1.000
_cell.length_c   1.000
_cell.angle_alpha   90.00
_cell.angle_beta   90.00
_cell.angle_gamma   90.00
#
_symmetry.space_group_name_H-M   'P 1'
#
loop_
_entity.id
_entity.type
_entity.pdbx_description
1 polymer ?
#
loop_
_entity_poly.entity_id
_entity_poly.type
_entity_poly.pdbx_seq_one_letter_code
_entity_poly.pdbx_strand_id
1 'polypeptide(L)'
;STLLASSAASDVYKRQVEWEDGWPIINRGVGKLEDTVEISLPKMQMIPKSPIYSFAQDKLDMAFLTLRNPDSDMYELDQNKGVLKLALKNVTLKEQASPAYVALRQRHQDYQAGVQMRFTPGNEQECAGIAVMQSNEYHIRFEKYLEGEQESVRVISCVGGKDDVIASCKVPKGDMILKIVACGQKADFCYQVCGEQVMVACNVDIHFLSTEVAGGFVGCTIGMYASSNGTKSDNYAEYGWMFYEQI
;
A
#
# COMPACT_ATOMS: atom_id res chain seq x y z
N SER A 1 11.18 27.31 -3.91
CA SER A 1 12.59 27.42 -3.54
C SER A 1 12.97 26.52 -2.35
N THR A 2 12.08 26.29 -1.41
CA THR A 2 12.28 25.42 -0.24
C THR A 2 12.46 23.95 -0.65
N LEU A 3 11.87 23.54 -1.73
CA LEU A 3 11.93 22.21 -2.35
C LEU A 3 13.32 21.79 -2.81
N LEU A 4 13.99 22.70 -3.55
CA LEU A 4 15.35 22.44 -4.05
C LEU A 4 16.38 22.40 -2.92
N ALA A 5 16.21 23.22 -1.89
CA ALA A 5 17.08 23.24 -0.72
C ALA A 5 16.94 21.95 0.11
N SER A 6 15.73 21.39 0.27
CA SER A 6 15.50 20.14 0.98
C SER A 6 16.12 18.94 0.22
N SER A 7 15.97 18.89 -1.09
CA SER A 7 16.56 17.85 -1.93
C SER A 7 18.11 17.96 -1.93
N ALA A 8 18.65 19.13 -2.08
CA ALA A 8 20.10 19.37 -2.02
C ALA A 8 20.72 18.98 -0.69
N ALA A 9 20.08 19.30 0.44
CA ALA A 9 20.54 18.90 1.76
C ALA A 9 20.50 17.38 1.94
N SER A 10 19.46 16.70 1.43
CA SER A 10 19.37 15.23 1.45
C SER A 10 20.47 14.58 0.60
N ASP A 11 20.81 15.14 -0.53
CA ASP A 11 21.88 14.62 -1.39
C ASP A 11 23.29 14.84 -0.76
N VAL A 12 23.53 15.94 -0.12
CA VAL A 12 24.77 16.18 0.63
C VAL A 12 24.96 15.18 1.78
N TYR A 13 23.88 14.80 2.45
CA TYR A 13 23.96 13.80 3.53
C TYR A 13 24.27 12.38 3.02
N LYS A 14 23.94 12.07 1.80
CA LYS A 14 24.12 10.73 1.23
C LYS A 14 25.49 10.53 0.58
N ARG A 15 26.32 11.58 0.47
CA ARG A 15 27.60 11.53 -0.23
C ARG A 15 28.71 12.04 0.67
N GLN A 16 29.85 11.36 0.66
CA GLN A 16 31.01 11.84 1.38
C GLN A 16 31.52 13.14 0.75
N VAL A 17 31.50 14.22 1.54
CA VAL A 17 32.08 15.50 1.17
C VAL A 17 33.42 15.65 1.89
N GLU A 18 34.51 15.77 1.16
CA GLU A 18 35.81 16.14 1.68
C GLU A 18 36.03 17.63 1.47
N TRP A 19 36.74 18.28 2.40
CA TRP A 19 37.07 19.70 2.31
C TRP A 19 38.56 19.86 2.00
N GLU A 20 38.86 20.57 0.92
CA GLU A 20 40.22 20.90 0.52
C GLU A 20 40.31 22.38 0.20
N ASP A 21 41.25 23.07 0.88
CA ASP A 21 41.45 24.54 0.73
C ASP A 21 40.17 25.38 0.87
N GLY A 22 39.23 24.92 1.74
CA GLY A 22 37.95 25.59 1.95
C GLY A 22 36.87 25.29 0.93
N TRP A 23 37.11 24.35 -0.02
CA TRP A 23 36.15 23.92 -1.02
C TRP A 23 35.60 22.53 -0.71
N PRO A 24 34.27 22.31 -0.86
CA PRO A 24 33.69 21.00 -0.74
C PRO A 24 33.94 20.18 -2.02
N ILE A 25 34.52 19.00 -1.85
CA ILE A 25 34.76 18.06 -2.96
C ILE A 25 33.85 16.85 -2.76
N ILE A 26 33.02 16.60 -3.75
CA ILE A 26 32.08 15.47 -3.79
C ILE A 26 32.62 14.43 -4.77
N ASN A 27 32.71 13.15 -4.37
CA ASN A 27 33.26 12.07 -5.17
C ASN A 27 34.63 12.41 -5.76
N ARG A 28 35.62 12.55 -4.87
CA ARG A 28 37.01 12.87 -5.25
C ARG A 28 37.50 11.92 -6.38
N GLY A 29 38.06 12.50 -7.42
CA GLY A 29 38.62 11.79 -8.56
C GLY A 29 37.62 11.38 -9.66
N VAL A 30 36.32 11.47 -9.38
CA VAL A 30 35.26 11.13 -10.36
C VAL A 30 34.61 12.38 -10.95
N GLY A 31 34.43 13.43 -10.16
CA GLY A 31 33.90 14.74 -10.60
C GLY A 31 32.41 14.71 -11.04
N LYS A 32 31.69 13.63 -10.80
CA LYS A 32 30.26 13.48 -11.10
C LYS A 32 29.56 12.68 -10.01
N LEU A 33 28.24 12.78 -9.98
CA LEU A 33 27.41 11.95 -9.11
C LEU A 33 27.30 10.55 -9.70
N GLU A 34 27.45 9.54 -8.84
CA GLU A 34 27.30 8.13 -9.19
C GLU A 34 26.12 7.54 -8.43
N ASP A 35 25.42 6.59 -9.03
CA ASP A 35 24.29 5.91 -8.40
C ASP A 35 24.73 4.98 -7.28
N THR A 36 25.97 4.48 -7.35
CA THR A 36 26.57 3.59 -6.35
C THR A 36 27.97 4.07 -6.02
N VAL A 37 28.28 4.18 -4.72
CA VAL A 37 29.62 4.53 -4.22
C VAL A 37 30.05 3.53 -3.15
N GLU A 38 31.35 3.22 -3.11
CA GLU A 38 31.93 2.45 -2.03
C GLU A 38 32.10 3.35 -0.78
N ILE A 39 31.67 2.83 0.36
CA ILE A 39 31.79 3.51 1.65
C ILE A 39 32.64 2.67 2.60
N SER A 40 33.46 3.30 3.41
CA SER A 40 34.35 2.65 4.40
C SER A 40 33.65 2.29 5.72
N LEU A 41 32.32 2.16 5.72
CA LEU A 41 31.58 1.74 6.90
C LEU A 41 31.61 0.21 7.07
N PRO A 42 31.62 -0.30 8.32
CA PRO A 42 31.50 -1.73 8.57
C PRO A 42 30.25 -2.32 7.91
N LYS A 43 30.41 -3.42 7.20
CA LYS A 43 29.28 -4.15 6.62
C LYS A 43 28.44 -4.75 7.75
N MET A 44 27.19 -4.34 7.82
CA MET A 44 26.21 -4.95 8.71
C MET A 44 25.50 -6.09 7.96
N GLN A 45 25.51 -7.28 8.54
CA GLN A 45 24.68 -8.36 8.03
C GLN A 45 23.21 -8.04 8.32
N MET A 46 22.46 -7.68 7.28
CA MET A 46 21.02 -7.56 7.39
C MET A 46 20.40 -8.95 7.39
N ILE A 47 19.73 -9.33 8.46
CA ILE A 47 18.90 -10.53 8.47
C ILE A 47 17.67 -10.21 7.60
N PRO A 48 17.43 -10.94 6.51
CA PRO A 48 16.24 -10.73 5.69
C PRO A 48 14.99 -10.88 6.55
N LYS A 49 14.16 -9.85 6.62
CA LYS A 49 12.84 -9.96 7.24
C LYS A 49 11.95 -10.80 6.33
N SER A 50 11.09 -11.62 6.94
CA SER A 50 10.03 -12.28 6.18
C SER A 50 9.23 -11.23 5.40
N PRO A 51 8.91 -11.46 4.12
CA PRO A 51 8.00 -10.59 3.38
C PRO A 51 6.55 -10.70 3.88
N ILE A 52 6.25 -11.69 4.72
CA ILE A 52 4.91 -11.99 5.23
C ILE A 52 4.77 -11.45 6.65
N TYR A 53 3.74 -10.65 6.85
CA TYR A 53 3.29 -10.13 8.13
C TYR A 53 2.06 -10.93 8.59
N SER A 54 2.20 -11.68 9.67
CA SER A 54 1.11 -12.43 10.32
C SER A 54 0.49 -11.58 11.45
N PHE A 55 -0.73 -11.91 11.83
CA PHE A 55 -1.47 -11.18 12.86
C PHE A 55 -1.72 -12.02 14.14
N ALA A 56 -0.92 -13.05 14.37
CA ALA A 56 -0.99 -13.88 15.58
C ALA A 56 -0.38 -13.23 16.84
N GLN A 57 0.15 -12.01 16.73
CA GLN A 57 0.81 -11.27 17.80
C GLN A 57 -0.19 -10.42 18.57
N ASP A 58 0.18 -9.99 19.79
CA ASP A 58 -0.64 -9.13 20.65
C ASP A 58 -0.67 -7.66 20.20
N LYS A 59 0.28 -7.28 19.35
CA LYS A 59 0.41 -5.92 18.81
C LYS A 59 0.68 -5.97 17.33
N LEU A 60 0.17 -4.97 16.64
CA LEU A 60 0.47 -4.73 15.25
C LEU A 60 1.97 -4.43 15.08
N ASP A 61 2.62 -5.02 14.07
CA ASP A 61 4.02 -4.73 13.76
C ASP A 61 4.21 -3.23 13.53
N MET A 62 5.30 -2.66 14.03
CA MET A 62 5.63 -1.24 13.91
C MET A 62 5.81 -0.75 12.47
N ALA A 63 5.93 -1.66 11.50
CA ALA A 63 5.94 -1.32 10.08
C ALA A 63 4.59 -0.83 9.57
N PHE A 64 3.49 -1.21 10.24
CA PHE A 64 2.16 -0.77 9.87
C PHE A 64 1.86 0.64 10.37
N LEU A 65 1.08 1.33 9.61
CA LEU A 65 0.55 2.66 9.90
C LEU A 65 -0.94 2.71 9.60
N THR A 66 -1.59 3.66 10.21
CA THR A 66 -2.98 4.02 9.94
C THR A 66 -3.06 5.47 9.46
N LEU A 67 -4.17 5.85 8.87
CA LEU A 67 -4.39 7.23 8.50
C LEU A 67 -4.93 8.02 9.70
N ARG A 68 -4.29 9.14 10.00
CA ARG A 68 -4.69 10.06 11.08
C ARG A 68 -4.77 9.37 12.45
N ASN A 69 -5.76 9.72 13.26
CA ASN A 69 -6.05 9.07 14.54
C ASN A 69 -7.22 8.12 14.36
N PRO A 70 -6.95 6.81 14.21
CA PRO A 70 -8.03 5.84 14.06
C PRO A 70 -8.85 5.73 15.34
N ASP A 71 -10.13 5.41 15.17
CA ASP A 71 -10.97 5.00 16.29
C ASP A 71 -10.41 3.71 16.91
N SER A 72 -10.59 3.54 18.21
CA SER A 72 -10.08 2.38 18.94
C SER A 72 -10.70 1.04 18.48
N ASP A 73 -11.85 1.09 17.82
CA ASP A 73 -12.60 -0.04 17.28
C ASP A 73 -12.36 -0.27 15.78
N MET A 74 -11.44 0.46 15.16
CA MET A 74 -11.15 0.32 13.73
C MET A 74 -10.62 -1.06 13.39
N TYR A 75 -9.74 -1.63 14.21
CA TYR A 75 -9.24 -2.98 14.03
C TYR A 75 -9.07 -3.72 15.37
N GLU A 76 -9.10 -5.04 15.29
CA GLU A 76 -8.84 -5.98 16.39
C GLU A 76 -7.87 -7.06 15.91
N LEU A 77 -6.89 -7.44 16.74
CA LEU A 77 -6.06 -8.60 16.54
C LEU A 77 -6.63 -9.80 17.29
N ASP A 78 -7.14 -10.78 16.57
CA ASP A 78 -7.60 -12.06 17.12
C ASP A 78 -6.43 -13.04 17.11
N GLN A 79 -5.68 -13.10 18.21
CA GLN A 79 -4.50 -13.96 18.36
C GLN A 79 -4.84 -15.45 18.24
N ASN A 80 -6.04 -15.86 18.66
CA ASN A 80 -6.44 -17.28 18.60
C ASN A 80 -6.63 -17.74 17.16
N LYS A 81 -7.13 -16.87 16.30
CA LYS A 81 -7.28 -17.11 14.86
C LYS A 81 -6.07 -16.68 14.05
N GLY A 82 -5.20 -15.85 14.61
CA GLY A 82 -4.07 -15.25 13.90
C GLY A 82 -4.48 -14.26 12.81
N VAL A 83 -5.58 -13.52 13.01
CA VAL A 83 -6.14 -12.60 12.03
C VAL A 83 -6.24 -11.17 12.56
N LEU A 84 -6.16 -10.22 11.65
CA LEU A 84 -6.57 -8.84 11.87
C LEU A 84 -8.01 -8.68 11.35
N LYS A 85 -8.92 -8.30 12.23
CA LYS A 85 -10.28 -7.90 11.89
C LYS A 85 -10.31 -6.41 11.66
N LEU A 86 -10.75 -5.98 10.50
CA LEU A 86 -10.88 -4.57 10.11
C LEU A 86 -12.36 -4.23 10.01
N ALA A 87 -12.86 -3.37 10.90
CA ALA A 87 -14.25 -2.96 10.90
C ALA A 87 -14.57 -2.10 9.67
N LEU A 88 -15.73 -2.32 9.06
CA LEU A 88 -16.17 -1.47 7.97
C LEU A 88 -16.59 -0.09 8.52
N LYS A 89 -15.81 0.93 8.18
CA LYS A 89 -16.18 2.32 8.50
C LYS A 89 -17.02 2.92 7.38
N ASN A 90 -17.91 3.83 7.74
CA ASN A 90 -18.76 4.52 6.77
C ASN A 90 -18.04 5.58 5.93
N VAL A 91 -16.75 5.78 6.17
CA VAL A 91 -15.87 6.68 5.42
C VAL A 91 -14.97 5.90 4.47
N THR A 92 -14.63 6.51 3.35
CA THR A 92 -13.74 5.94 2.33
C THR A 92 -12.36 6.59 2.38
N LEU A 93 -11.42 6.15 1.53
CA LEU A 93 -10.12 6.81 1.40
C LEU A 93 -10.22 8.24 0.83
N LYS A 94 -11.35 8.62 0.25
CA LYS A 94 -11.57 9.95 -0.34
C LYS A 94 -11.78 11.04 0.70
N GLU A 95 -12.35 10.70 1.84
CA GLU A 95 -12.64 11.69 2.87
C GLU A 95 -11.41 12.00 3.73
N GLN A 96 -11.32 13.25 4.18
CA GLN A 96 -10.34 13.66 5.19
C GLN A 96 -10.76 13.23 6.60
N ALA A 97 -11.02 11.94 6.76
CA ALA A 97 -11.43 11.30 7.99
C ALA A 97 -10.48 10.12 8.33
N SER A 98 -10.84 9.27 9.29
CA SER A 98 -10.09 8.07 9.66
C SER A 98 -10.76 6.82 9.07
N PRO A 99 -10.50 6.47 7.80
CA PRO A 99 -11.03 5.28 7.17
C PRO A 99 -10.43 4.02 7.78
N ALA A 100 -11.10 2.88 7.64
CA ALA A 100 -10.52 1.60 8.00
C ALA A 100 -9.41 1.23 6.99
N TYR A 101 -8.19 1.59 7.35
CA TYR A 101 -6.99 1.39 6.52
C TYR A 101 -5.78 1.12 7.40
N VAL A 102 -5.16 -0.05 7.22
CA VAL A 102 -3.94 -0.49 7.91
C VAL A 102 -2.92 -0.88 6.85
N ALA A 103 -1.80 -0.16 6.79
CA ALA A 103 -0.92 -0.18 5.62
C ALA A 103 0.57 -0.18 5.96
N LEU A 104 1.35 -0.65 5.01
CA LEU A 104 2.81 -0.51 4.95
C LEU A 104 3.20 0.65 4.04
N ARG A 105 4.38 1.24 4.24
CA ARG A 105 4.95 2.17 3.28
C ARG A 105 5.46 1.42 2.04
N GLN A 106 5.17 1.91 0.85
CA GLN A 106 5.83 1.46 -0.37
C GLN A 106 7.32 1.83 -0.29
N ARG A 107 8.20 0.85 -0.57
CA ARG A 107 9.65 1.00 -0.45
C ARG A 107 10.38 0.81 -1.78
N HIS A 108 9.73 0.22 -2.78
CA HIS A 108 10.31 -0.16 -4.05
C HIS A 108 9.38 0.25 -5.20
N GLN A 109 9.94 0.50 -6.37
CA GLN A 109 9.16 0.75 -7.59
C GLN A 109 8.64 -0.57 -8.18
N ASP A 110 9.48 -1.61 -8.12
CA ASP A 110 9.14 -2.96 -8.55
C ASP A 110 8.86 -3.79 -7.30
N TYR A 111 7.61 -4.20 -7.14
CA TYR A 111 7.18 -4.93 -5.95
C TYR A 111 5.96 -5.80 -6.22
N GLN A 112 5.78 -6.77 -5.35
CA GLN A 112 4.51 -7.47 -5.19
C GLN A 112 4.00 -7.30 -3.76
N ALA A 113 2.69 -7.14 -3.64
CA ALA A 113 2.00 -7.05 -2.36
C ALA A 113 0.67 -7.77 -2.42
N GLY A 114 0.21 -8.30 -1.31
CA GLY A 114 -1.09 -8.95 -1.28
C GLY A 114 -1.55 -9.26 0.13
N VAL A 115 -2.81 -9.64 0.22
CA VAL A 115 -3.50 -9.96 1.47
C VAL A 115 -4.30 -11.24 1.31
N GLN A 116 -4.29 -12.09 2.33
CA GLN A 116 -5.25 -13.17 2.45
C GLN A 116 -6.44 -12.63 3.24
N MET A 117 -7.61 -12.67 2.63
CA MET A 117 -8.81 -12.02 3.16
C MET A 117 -9.99 -12.99 3.19
N ARG A 118 -10.72 -12.97 4.30
CA ARG A 118 -12.07 -13.52 4.44
C ARG A 118 -13.03 -12.36 4.62
N PHE A 119 -13.93 -12.19 3.66
CA PHE A 119 -14.93 -11.13 3.69
C PHE A 119 -16.19 -11.56 2.93
N THR A 120 -17.35 -11.35 3.54
CA THR A 120 -18.65 -11.54 2.92
C THR A 120 -19.41 -10.22 3.02
N PRO A 121 -19.55 -9.48 1.91
CA PRO A 121 -20.35 -8.24 1.93
C PRO A 121 -21.81 -8.56 2.21
N GLY A 122 -22.44 -7.83 3.12
CA GLY A 122 -23.84 -7.98 3.47
C GLY A 122 -24.77 -7.15 2.58
N ASN A 123 -24.24 -6.17 1.86
CA ASN A 123 -24.95 -5.30 0.92
C ASN A 123 -23.99 -4.67 -0.09
N GLU A 124 -24.53 -3.99 -1.08
CA GLU A 124 -23.75 -3.39 -2.18
C GLU A 124 -22.83 -2.23 -1.77
N GLN A 125 -23.06 -1.64 -0.59
CA GLN A 125 -22.22 -0.56 -0.08
C GLN A 125 -20.96 -1.08 0.61
N GLU A 126 -20.96 -2.33 1.03
CA GLU A 126 -19.84 -2.94 1.75
C GLU A 126 -18.77 -3.44 0.81
N CYS A 127 -17.53 -3.05 1.09
CA CYS A 127 -16.36 -3.52 0.35
C CYS A 127 -15.15 -3.69 1.29
N ALA A 128 -14.25 -4.60 0.92
CA ALA A 128 -12.97 -4.78 1.57
C ALA A 128 -11.93 -5.33 0.59
N GLY A 129 -10.66 -5.01 0.83
CA GLY A 129 -9.58 -5.46 -0.04
C GLY A 129 -8.23 -4.87 0.30
N ILE A 130 -7.44 -4.59 -0.73
CA ILE A 130 -6.13 -3.95 -0.65
C ILE A 130 -6.15 -2.63 -1.45
N ALA A 131 -5.49 -1.60 -0.93
CA ALA A 131 -5.39 -0.33 -1.61
C ALA A 131 -3.94 0.18 -1.64
N VAL A 132 -3.59 0.92 -2.69
CA VAL A 132 -2.37 1.72 -2.78
C VAL A 132 -2.79 3.18 -2.74
N MET A 133 -2.30 3.91 -1.76
CA MET A 133 -2.72 5.29 -1.51
C MET A 133 -1.53 6.23 -1.45
N GLN A 134 -1.58 7.28 -2.25
CA GLN A 134 -0.72 8.44 -2.17
C GLN A 134 -1.40 9.56 -1.38
N SER A 135 -2.67 9.86 -1.72
CA SER A 135 -3.50 10.84 -1.03
C SER A 135 -4.99 10.48 -1.11
N ASN A 136 -5.84 11.30 -0.50
CA ASN A 136 -7.29 11.13 -0.59
C ASN A 136 -7.80 11.24 -2.03
N GLU A 137 -7.16 12.06 -2.86
CA GLU A 137 -7.56 12.29 -4.25
C GLU A 137 -6.87 11.33 -5.23
N TYR A 138 -5.78 10.65 -4.81
CA TYR A 138 -4.97 9.79 -5.66
C TYR A 138 -4.69 8.46 -4.97
N HIS A 139 -5.48 7.44 -5.33
CA HIS A 139 -5.32 6.08 -4.81
C HIS A 139 -5.91 5.06 -5.78
N ILE A 140 -5.58 3.80 -5.61
CA ILE A 140 -6.18 2.67 -6.33
C ILE A 140 -6.61 1.62 -5.32
N ARG A 141 -7.80 1.07 -5.52
CA ARG A 141 -8.40 0.04 -4.65
C ARG A 141 -8.64 -1.22 -5.45
N PHE A 142 -8.27 -2.35 -4.90
CA PHE A 142 -8.63 -3.66 -5.39
C PHE A 142 -9.46 -4.33 -4.30
N GLU A 143 -10.76 -4.39 -4.50
CA GLU A 143 -11.73 -4.68 -3.44
C GLU A 143 -12.78 -5.70 -3.88
N LYS A 144 -13.20 -6.52 -2.92
CA LYS A 144 -14.36 -7.41 -3.01
C LYS A 144 -15.61 -6.65 -2.59
N TYR A 145 -16.70 -6.83 -3.32
CA TYR A 145 -17.99 -6.18 -3.09
C TYR A 145 -19.14 -7.07 -3.55
N LEU A 146 -20.37 -6.65 -3.32
CA LEU A 146 -21.59 -7.32 -3.80
C LEU A 146 -22.16 -6.56 -4.99
N GLU A 147 -22.49 -7.28 -6.05
CA GLU A 147 -23.19 -6.77 -7.23
C GLU A 147 -24.49 -7.56 -7.39
N GLY A 148 -25.61 -6.97 -6.93
CA GLY A 148 -26.86 -7.71 -6.73
C GLY A 148 -26.67 -8.82 -5.67
N GLU A 149 -26.81 -10.08 -6.07
CA GLU A 149 -26.58 -11.24 -5.20
C GLU A 149 -25.21 -11.91 -5.44
N GLN A 150 -24.40 -11.37 -6.35
CA GLN A 150 -23.15 -11.95 -6.78
C GLN A 150 -21.96 -11.25 -6.12
N GLU A 151 -21.11 -12.01 -5.43
CA GLU A 151 -19.81 -11.51 -4.96
C GLU A 151 -18.89 -11.29 -6.18
N SER A 152 -18.27 -10.12 -6.22
CA SER A 152 -17.40 -9.68 -7.30
C SER A 152 -16.16 -8.97 -6.75
N VAL A 153 -15.10 -8.88 -7.53
CA VAL A 153 -13.95 -8.00 -7.24
C VAL A 153 -13.84 -6.94 -8.31
N ARG A 154 -13.33 -5.79 -7.95
CA ARG A 154 -13.09 -4.68 -8.87
C ARG A 154 -11.80 -3.94 -8.54
N VAL A 155 -11.20 -3.36 -9.58
CA VAL A 155 -10.09 -2.42 -9.50
C VAL A 155 -10.63 -1.03 -9.80
N ILE A 156 -10.45 -0.10 -8.86
CA ILE A 156 -10.92 1.29 -8.98
C ILE A 156 -9.75 2.23 -8.82
N SER A 157 -9.49 3.08 -9.81
CA SER A 157 -8.60 4.22 -9.66
C SER A 157 -9.37 5.44 -9.16
N CYS A 158 -8.77 6.20 -8.27
CA CYS A 158 -9.22 7.53 -7.88
C CYS A 158 -8.17 8.53 -8.35
N VAL A 159 -8.53 9.41 -9.26
CA VAL A 159 -7.64 10.43 -9.84
C VAL A 159 -8.31 11.80 -9.71
N GLY A 160 -7.66 12.71 -8.97
CA GLY A 160 -8.25 14.02 -8.67
C GLY A 160 -9.58 13.91 -7.93
N GLY A 161 -9.73 12.89 -7.05
CA GLY A 161 -10.93 12.62 -6.28
C GLY A 161 -12.08 11.95 -7.04
N LYS A 162 -11.88 11.59 -8.32
CA LYS A 162 -12.88 10.91 -9.16
C LYS A 162 -12.54 9.43 -9.30
N ASP A 163 -13.50 8.58 -8.97
CA ASP A 163 -13.40 7.14 -9.13
C ASP A 163 -13.71 6.71 -10.55
N ASP A 164 -12.90 5.78 -11.07
CA ASP A 164 -13.12 5.08 -12.33
C ASP A 164 -12.88 3.58 -12.13
N VAL A 165 -13.86 2.76 -12.55
CA VAL A 165 -13.76 1.30 -12.45
C VAL A 165 -12.98 0.79 -13.67
N ILE A 166 -11.73 0.38 -13.43
CA ILE A 166 -10.84 -0.13 -14.48
C ILE A 166 -11.27 -1.51 -14.95
N ALA A 167 -11.61 -2.38 -14.00
CA ALA A 167 -12.04 -3.76 -14.28
C ALA A 167 -12.86 -4.30 -13.12
N SER A 168 -13.74 -5.24 -13.43
CA SER A 168 -14.47 -6.04 -12.44
C SER A 168 -14.69 -7.47 -12.96
N CYS A 169 -14.81 -8.42 -12.05
CA CYS A 169 -15.20 -9.79 -12.39
C CYS A 169 -15.89 -10.48 -11.21
N LYS A 170 -16.75 -11.43 -11.52
CA LYS A 170 -17.42 -12.29 -10.54
C LYS A 170 -16.42 -13.22 -9.88
N VAL A 171 -16.61 -13.45 -8.59
CA VAL A 171 -15.76 -14.36 -7.82
C VAL A 171 -16.59 -15.41 -7.08
N PRO A 172 -16.02 -16.59 -6.80
CA PRO A 172 -16.66 -17.55 -5.92
C PRO A 172 -16.70 -17.02 -4.48
N LYS A 173 -17.67 -17.50 -3.71
CA LYS A 173 -17.75 -17.21 -2.27
C LYS A 173 -16.56 -17.83 -1.53
N GLY A 174 -16.12 -17.19 -0.47
CA GLY A 174 -15.08 -17.71 0.42
C GLY A 174 -13.84 -16.83 0.54
N ASP A 175 -12.82 -17.43 1.12
CA ASP A 175 -11.52 -16.79 1.36
C ASP A 175 -10.78 -16.59 0.05
N MET A 176 -10.07 -15.48 -0.07
CA MET A 176 -9.27 -15.16 -1.25
C MET A 176 -7.97 -14.46 -0.90
N ILE A 177 -7.05 -14.52 -1.82
CA ILE A 177 -5.85 -13.69 -1.82
C ILE A 177 -6.05 -12.63 -2.89
N LEU A 178 -5.89 -11.36 -2.52
CA LEU A 178 -5.80 -10.26 -3.46
C LEU A 178 -4.33 -9.87 -3.60
N LYS A 179 -3.86 -9.75 -4.83
CA LYS A 179 -2.44 -9.49 -5.13
C LYS A 179 -2.30 -8.36 -6.15
N ILE A 180 -1.32 -7.50 -5.89
CA ILE A 180 -0.86 -6.42 -6.76
C ILE A 180 0.59 -6.71 -7.12
N VAL A 181 0.93 -6.64 -8.40
CA VAL A 181 2.31 -6.73 -8.90
C VAL A 181 2.60 -5.45 -9.67
N ALA A 182 3.51 -4.64 -9.16
CA ALA A 182 3.88 -3.38 -9.78
C ALA A 182 5.29 -3.46 -10.36
N CYS A 183 5.44 -2.92 -11.57
CA CYS A 183 6.72 -2.76 -12.24
C CYS A 183 6.79 -1.32 -12.79
N GLY A 184 7.61 -0.50 -12.16
CA GLY A 184 7.66 0.94 -12.44
C GLY A 184 6.29 1.60 -12.24
N GLN A 185 5.77 2.17 -13.32
CA GLN A 185 4.47 2.88 -13.33
C GLN A 185 3.30 2.03 -13.83
N LYS A 186 3.45 0.71 -13.88
CA LYS A 186 2.40 -0.23 -14.29
C LYS A 186 2.15 -1.24 -13.19
N ALA A 187 0.90 -1.69 -13.08
CA ALA A 187 0.51 -2.71 -12.11
C ALA A 187 -0.48 -3.71 -12.68
N ASP A 188 -0.33 -4.96 -12.24
CA ASP A 188 -1.25 -6.06 -12.48
C ASP A 188 -2.02 -6.37 -11.20
N PHE A 189 -3.29 -6.72 -11.35
CA PHE A 189 -4.19 -7.06 -10.25
C PHE A 189 -4.76 -8.45 -10.47
N CYS A 190 -4.51 -9.35 -9.54
CA CYS A 190 -5.05 -10.71 -9.61
C CYS A 190 -5.58 -11.16 -8.24
N TYR A 191 -6.55 -12.08 -8.28
CA TYR A 191 -6.98 -12.79 -7.07
C TYR A 191 -6.65 -14.27 -7.19
N GLN A 192 -6.58 -14.94 -6.04
CA GLN A 192 -6.41 -16.38 -5.96
C GLN A 192 -7.47 -16.97 -5.04
N VAL A 193 -8.13 -18.03 -5.50
CA VAL A 193 -9.10 -18.84 -4.74
C VAL A 193 -8.82 -20.30 -5.00
N CYS A 194 -8.78 -21.13 -3.95
CA CYS A 194 -8.50 -22.56 -4.04
C CYS A 194 -7.23 -22.92 -4.82
N GLY A 195 -6.22 -22.07 -4.80
CA GLY A 195 -4.95 -22.28 -5.51
C GLY A 195 -4.93 -21.79 -6.96
N GLU A 196 -6.06 -21.45 -7.54
CA GLU A 196 -6.17 -20.89 -8.89
C GLU A 196 -6.04 -19.37 -8.86
N GLN A 197 -5.12 -18.83 -9.67
CA GLN A 197 -4.93 -17.39 -9.84
C GLN A 197 -5.66 -16.89 -11.07
N VAL A 198 -6.43 -15.82 -10.91
CA VAL A 198 -7.19 -15.16 -11.99
C VAL A 198 -6.73 -13.71 -12.09
N MET A 199 -6.40 -13.30 -13.30
CA MET A 199 -6.04 -11.92 -13.61
C MET A 199 -7.33 -11.09 -13.78
N VAL A 200 -7.41 -9.95 -13.09
CA VAL A 200 -8.53 -9.02 -13.15
C VAL A 200 -8.21 -7.83 -14.04
N ALA A 201 -7.02 -7.27 -13.88
CA ALA A 201 -6.54 -6.17 -14.72
C ALA A 201 -5.03 -6.29 -14.91
N CYS A 202 -4.55 -6.02 -16.13
CA CYS A 202 -3.14 -6.09 -16.49
C CYS A 202 -2.63 -4.76 -17.00
N ASN A 203 -1.37 -4.47 -16.72
CA ASN A 203 -0.66 -3.31 -17.25
C ASN A 203 -1.39 -1.98 -16.99
N VAL A 204 -2.07 -1.89 -15.85
CA VAL A 204 -2.79 -0.69 -15.42
C VAL A 204 -1.80 0.43 -15.17
N ASP A 205 -2.05 1.59 -15.75
CA ASP A 205 -1.25 2.78 -15.53
C ASP A 205 -1.48 3.33 -14.13
N ILE A 206 -0.44 3.33 -13.29
CA ILE A 206 -0.47 3.84 -11.92
C ILE A 206 0.43 5.09 -11.75
N HIS A 207 0.87 5.72 -12.85
CA HIS A 207 1.72 6.91 -12.79
C HIS A 207 1.07 8.07 -12.03
N PHE A 208 -0.26 8.10 -11.96
CA PHE A 208 -1.01 9.11 -11.22
C PHE A 208 -0.76 9.07 -9.70
N LEU A 209 -0.16 8.00 -9.18
CA LEU A 209 0.27 7.89 -7.79
C LEU A 209 1.65 8.54 -7.53
N SER A 210 2.31 9.03 -8.58
CA SER A 210 3.59 9.72 -8.44
C SER A 210 3.41 11.14 -7.90
N THR A 211 4.46 11.68 -7.28
CA THR A 211 4.47 13.06 -6.79
C THR A 211 4.37 14.09 -7.91
N GLU A 212 4.76 13.74 -9.13
CA GLU A 212 4.66 14.60 -10.32
C GLU A 212 3.21 14.87 -10.70
N VAL A 213 2.31 13.90 -10.46
CA VAL A 213 0.88 14.01 -10.78
C VAL A 213 0.05 14.37 -9.55
N ALA A 214 0.21 13.61 -8.47
CA ALA A 214 -0.58 13.78 -7.25
C ALA A 214 -0.10 14.94 -6.38
N GLY A 215 1.12 15.44 -6.61
CA GLY A 215 1.73 16.49 -5.80
C GLY A 215 2.23 15.99 -4.43
N GLY A 216 2.65 16.94 -3.60
CA GLY A 216 3.15 16.64 -2.25
C GLY A 216 4.56 16.02 -2.23
N PHE A 217 5.00 15.66 -1.03
CA PHE A 217 6.30 15.01 -0.77
C PHE A 217 6.13 13.71 0.03
N VAL A 218 5.03 13.03 -0.18
CA VAL A 218 4.70 11.78 0.49
C VAL A 218 4.82 10.62 -0.50
N GLY A 219 5.36 9.50 -0.05
CA GLY A 219 5.31 8.25 -0.80
C GLY A 219 3.96 7.55 -0.64
N CYS A 220 3.76 6.51 -1.43
CA CYS A 220 2.57 5.67 -1.32
C CYS A 220 2.60 4.75 -0.10
N THR A 221 1.43 4.37 0.33
CA THR A 221 1.19 3.30 1.29
C THR A 221 0.36 2.20 0.63
N ILE A 222 0.56 0.96 1.07
CA ILE A 222 -0.14 -0.22 0.54
C ILE A 222 -0.71 -0.97 1.72
N GLY A 223 -2.01 -1.23 1.73
CA GLY A 223 -2.61 -1.86 2.90
C GLY A 223 -4.02 -2.39 2.75
N MET A 224 -4.45 -3.02 3.80
CA MET A 224 -5.78 -3.54 4.01
C MET A 224 -6.78 -2.39 4.13
N TYR A 225 -7.90 -2.50 3.45
CA TYR A 225 -8.94 -1.47 3.38
C TYR A 225 -10.32 -2.10 3.53
N ALA A 226 -11.20 -1.44 4.27
CA ALA A 226 -12.61 -1.83 4.38
C ALA A 226 -13.50 -0.59 4.52
N SER A 227 -14.67 -0.61 3.88
CA SER A 227 -15.63 0.49 3.95
C SER A 227 -17.05 0.01 3.72
N SER A 228 -17.98 0.71 4.31
CA SER A 228 -19.42 0.61 4.04
C SER A 228 -19.96 1.82 3.26
N ASN A 229 -19.07 2.60 2.63
CA ASN A 229 -19.39 3.64 1.67
C ASN A 229 -20.56 4.56 2.08
N GLY A 230 -20.44 5.18 3.25
CA GLY A 230 -21.43 6.14 3.77
C GLY A 230 -22.57 5.53 4.57
N THR A 231 -22.71 4.20 4.60
CA THR A 231 -23.76 3.52 5.39
C THR A 231 -23.21 3.01 6.71
N LYS A 232 -24.07 2.83 7.70
CA LYS A 232 -23.69 2.17 8.95
C LYS A 232 -23.57 0.66 8.71
N SER A 233 -22.51 0.06 9.19
CA SER A 233 -22.28 -1.38 9.15
C SER A 233 -21.64 -1.86 10.45
N ASP A 234 -22.03 -3.04 10.91
CA ASP A 234 -21.39 -3.76 12.00
C ASP A 234 -20.53 -4.94 11.44
N ASN A 235 -20.34 -5.01 10.11
CA ASN A 235 -19.55 -6.02 9.44
C ASN A 235 -18.05 -5.71 9.53
N TYR A 236 -17.22 -6.72 9.26
CA TYR A 236 -15.77 -6.62 9.26
C TYR A 236 -15.15 -7.54 8.20
N ALA A 237 -13.93 -7.23 7.80
CA ALA A 237 -13.09 -8.12 7.00
C ALA A 237 -11.99 -8.74 7.87
N GLU A 238 -11.75 -10.04 7.76
CA GLU A 238 -10.64 -10.74 8.41
C GLU A 238 -9.48 -10.89 7.45
N TYR A 239 -8.28 -10.49 7.89
CA TYR A 239 -7.03 -10.63 7.16
C TYR A 239 -6.10 -11.59 7.91
N GLY A 240 -5.72 -12.71 7.29
CA GLY A 240 -4.84 -13.71 7.90
C GLY A 240 -3.37 -13.33 7.82
N TRP A 241 -3.00 -12.68 6.74
CA TRP A 241 -1.65 -12.14 6.53
C TRP A 241 -1.65 -11.07 5.43
N MET A 242 -0.60 -10.27 5.47
CA MET A 242 -0.21 -9.37 4.38
C MET A 242 1.22 -9.67 3.97
N PHE A 243 1.52 -9.68 2.68
CA PHE A 243 2.91 -9.72 2.22
C PHE A 243 3.27 -8.49 1.41
N TYR A 244 4.57 -8.16 1.44
CA TYR A 244 5.17 -7.12 0.62
C TYR A 244 6.62 -7.50 0.32
N GLU A 245 6.98 -7.56 -0.94
CA GLU A 245 8.28 -8.02 -1.40
C GLU A 245 8.73 -7.22 -2.63
N GLN A 246 10.02 -6.95 -2.74
CA GLN A 246 10.66 -6.43 -3.95
C GLN A 246 10.79 -7.55 -4.98
N ILE A 247 10.57 -7.27 -6.24
CA ILE A 247 10.77 -8.19 -7.38
C ILE A 247 11.88 -7.70 -8.29
#